data_cd9cefd88536d7b4ff2204ed6d2621c7
#
_entry.id   cd9cefd88536d7b4ff2204ed6d2621c7
#
_cell.length_a   1.000
_cell.length_b   1.000
_cell.length_c   1.000
_cell.angle_alpha   90.00
_cell.angle_beta   90.00
_cell.angle_gamma   90.00
#
_symmetry.space_group_name_H-M   'P 1'
#
loop_
_entity.id
_entity.type
_entity.pdbx_description
1 polymer ?
#
loop_
_entity_poly.entity_id
_entity_poly.type
_entity_poly.pdbx_seq_one_letter_code
_entity_poly.pdbx_strand_id
1 'polypeptide(L)'
;VFRKDPRVAWNFFDPQTKVQVRAHGSVTVHHDNEVTRAAWAAMPEANKHNYAMPPAPGSPIDDPSLGQAPAGDEAAAYANFAVLSSGITFIDWLQLGDEWHRRAQFTWTGGDWRRAWVAP
;
A
#
# COMPACT_ATOMS: atom_id res chain seq x y z
N VAL A 1 12.09 8.44 -0.19
CA VAL A 1 11.01 9.39 0.09
C VAL A 1 10.54 9.24 1.54
N PHE A 2 10.04 8.08 1.98
CA PHE A 2 9.44 7.88 3.32
C PHE A 2 10.40 8.08 4.52
N ARG A 3 11.72 8.00 4.33
CA ARG A 3 12.69 8.33 5.40
C ARG A 3 12.74 9.82 5.74
N LYS A 4 12.36 10.68 4.78
CA LYS A 4 12.35 12.14 4.96
C LYS A 4 10.96 12.64 5.36
N ASP A 5 9.92 12.03 4.81
CA ASP A 5 8.53 12.34 5.11
C ASP A 5 7.75 11.03 5.21
N PRO A 6 7.39 10.58 6.42
CA PRO A 6 6.69 9.33 6.63
C PRO A 6 5.18 9.42 6.38
N ARG A 7 4.64 10.59 6.05
CA ARG A 7 3.21 10.75 5.81
C ARG A 7 2.76 9.91 4.62
N VAL A 8 1.62 9.27 4.74
CA VAL A 8 1.03 8.42 3.72
C VAL A 8 -0.48 8.63 3.66
N ALA A 9 -1.00 8.53 2.45
CA ALA A 9 -2.44 8.45 2.18
C ALA A 9 -2.69 7.19 1.33
N TRP A 10 -3.55 6.32 1.84
CA TRP A 10 -4.05 5.16 1.12
C TRP A 10 -5.44 5.46 0.57
N ASN A 11 -5.72 4.97 -0.63
CA ASN A 11 -7.04 5.05 -1.23
C ASN A 11 -7.47 3.66 -1.69
N PHE A 12 -8.62 3.22 -1.19
CA PHE A 12 -9.26 1.96 -1.52
C PHE A 12 -10.62 2.25 -2.15
N PHE A 13 -10.99 1.49 -3.16
CA PHE A 13 -12.30 1.59 -3.79
C PHE A 13 -12.84 0.20 -4.09
N ASP A 14 -14.05 -0.06 -3.61
CA ASP A 14 -14.80 -1.25 -3.95
C ASP A 14 -15.90 -0.89 -4.95
N PRO A 15 -15.81 -1.33 -6.22
CA PRO A 15 -16.79 -1.02 -7.25
C PRO A 15 -18.15 -1.69 -7.03
N GLN A 16 -18.22 -2.79 -6.27
CA GLN A 16 -19.48 -3.50 -6.01
C GLN A 16 -20.35 -2.74 -5.01
N THR A 17 -19.75 -2.30 -3.92
CA THR A 17 -20.44 -1.52 -2.87
C THR A 17 -20.38 -0.03 -3.11
N LYS A 18 -19.65 0.43 -4.12
CA LYS A 18 -19.37 1.84 -4.43
C LYS A 18 -18.79 2.60 -3.22
N VAL A 19 -17.98 1.90 -2.41
CA VAL A 19 -17.34 2.46 -1.23
C VAL A 19 -15.91 2.89 -1.54
N GLN A 20 -15.57 4.11 -1.18
CA GLN A 20 -14.22 4.65 -1.17
C GLN A 20 -13.76 4.85 0.28
N VAL A 21 -12.56 4.41 0.59
CA VAL A 21 -11.89 4.67 1.87
C VAL A 21 -10.56 5.35 1.61
N ARG A 22 -10.38 6.54 2.19
CA ARG A 22 -9.09 7.23 2.25
C ARG A 22 -8.57 7.15 3.67
N ALA A 23 -7.39 6.58 3.84
CA ALA A 23 -6.75 6.44 5.15
C ALA A 23 -5.44 7.24 5.17
N HIS A 24 -5.28 8.11 6.15
CA HIS A 24 -4.08 8.93 6.31
C HIS A 24 -3.35 8.54 7.59
N GLY A 25 -2.03 8.62 7.54
CA GLY A 25 -1.20 8.29 8.69
C GLY A 25 0.28 8.43 8.39
N SER A 26 1.07 7.69 9.13
CA SER A 26 2.52 7.62 8.93
C SER A 26 2.95 6.19 8.63
N VAL A 27 3.99 6.04 7.81
CA VAL A 27 4.53 4.76 7.39
C VAL A 27 5.88 4.49 8.05
N THR A 28 6.07 3.24 8.45
CA THR A 28 7.37 2.68 8.80
C THR A 28 7.82 1.75 7.67
N VAL A 29 9.02 1.96 7.15
CA VAL A 29 9.62 1.10 6.13
C VAL A 29 10.45 0.02 6.80
N HIS A 30 10.06 -1.23 6.60
CA HIS A 30 10.81 -2.40 7.01
C HIS A 30 11.60 -2.94 5.81
N HIS A 31 12.90 -3.17 6.01
CA HIS A 31 13.79 -3.75 5.02
C HIS A 31 14.81 -4.61 5.76
N ASP A 32 15.01 -5.83 5.29
CA ASP A 32 15.92 -6.84 5.84
C ASP A 32 15.83 -7.00 7.38
N ASN A 33 14.61 -7.21 7.87
CA ASN A 33 14.33 -7.44 9.28
C ASN A 33 13.31 -8.59 9.46
N GLU A 34 12.90 -8.86 10.70
CA GLU A 34 11.96 -9.94 11.01
C GLU A 34 10.61 -9.78 10.30
N VAL A 35 10.12 -8.53 10.17
CA VAL A 35 8.84 -8.24 9.49
C VAL A 35 8.92 -8.61 8.02
N THR A 36 10.01 -8.22 7.35
CA THR A 36 10.20 -8.56 5.92
C THR A 36 10.46 -10.05 5.73
N ARG A 37 11.21 -10.71 6.61
CA ARG A 37 11.43 -12.16 6.53
C ARG A 37 10.12 -12.95 6.68
N ALA A 38 9.29 -12.59 7.64
CA ALA A 38 7.99 -13.23 7.85
C ALA A 38 7.04 -13.02 6.65
N ALA A 39 6.96 -11.79 6.13
CA ALA A 39 6.14 -11.47 4.98
C ALA A 39 6.61 -12.17 3.70
N TRP A 40 7.92 -12.25 3.48
CA TRP A 40 8.52 -12.97 2.36
C TRP A 40 8.24 -14.47 2.41
N ALA A 41 8.39 -15.08 3.60
CA ALA A 41 8.10 -16.51 3.79
C ALA A 41 6.62 -16.85 3.54
N ALA A 42 5.70 -15.92 3.85
CA ALA A 42 4.27 -16.10 3.62
C ALA A 42 3.82 -15.77 2.18
N MET A 43 4.70 -15.16 1.37
CA MET A 43 4.36 -14.76 0.01
C MET A 43 4.31 -15.96 -0.92
N PRO A 44 3.27 -16.08 -1.79
CA PRO A 44 3.25 -17.09 -2.85
C PRO A 44 4.47 -16.98 -3.75
N GLU A 45 5.07 -18.12 -4.10
CA GLU A 45 6.30 -18.19 -4.90
C GLU A 45 6.16 -17.43 -6.22
N ALA A 46 4.99 -17.55 -6.86
CA ALA A 46 4.67 -16.83 -8.10
C ALA A 46 4.80 -15.31 -8.01
N ASN A 47 4.73 -14.72 -6.81
CA ASN A 47 4.82 -13.27 -6.63
C ASN A 47 6.25 -12.80 -6.34
N LYS A 48 7.12 -13.69 -5.90
CA LYS A 48 8.49 -13.34 -5.51
C LYS A 48 9.34 -12.86 -6.69
N HIS A 49 9.13 -13.43 -7.88
CA HIS A 49 9.90 -12.98 -9.07
C HIS A 49 9.63 -11.55 -9.49
N ASN A 50 8.53 -10.95 -9.09
CA ASN A 50 8.30 -9.53 -9.37
C ASN A 50 9.37 -8.61 -8.75
N TYR A 51 10.07 -9.11 -7.74
CA TYR A 51 11.16 -8.39 -7.07
C TYR A 51 12.54 -8.65 -7.70
N ALA A 52 12.65 -9.65 -8.59
CA ALA A 52 13.89 -9.99 -9.33
C ALA A 52 13.91 -9.40 -10.75
N MET A 53 12.96 -8.53 -11.09
CA MET A 53 12.84 -7.99 -12.44
C MET A 53 13.91 -6.93 -12.70
N PRO A 54 14.77 -7.10 -13.70
CA PRO A 54 15.55 -6.02 -14.31
C PRO A 54 14.73 -5.42 -15.45
N PRO A 55 14.82 -4.17 -15.75
CA PRO A 55 15.40 -3.06 -15.03
C PRO A 55 14.56 -2.59 -13.85
N ALA A 56 15.08 -1.67 -13.05
CA ALA A 56 14.33 -1.09 -11.93
C ALA A 56 13.00 -0.47 -12.39
N PRO A 57 11.93 -0.55 -11.59
CA PRO A 57 10.64 0.04 -11.94
C PRO A 57 10.75 1.52 -12.34
N GLY A 58 10.12 1.89 -13.47
CA GLY A 58 10.19 3.26 -14.02
C GLY A 58 11.40 3.55 -14.89
N SER A 59 12.33 2.60 -15.09
CA SER A 59 13.42 2.75 -16.05
C SER A 59 12.87 2.74 -17.48
N PRO A 60 13.41 3.58 -18.40
CA PRO A 60 13.11 3.48 -19.82
C PRO A 60 13.55 2.13 -20.35
N ILE A 61 12.74 1.52 -21.20
CA ILE A 61 13.04 0.27 -21.91
C ILE A 61 12.64 0.45 -23.38
N ASP A 62 13.43 -0.15 -24.30
CA ASP A 62 13.17 -0.06 -25.73
C ASP A 62 12.06 -1.00 -26.18
N ASP A 63 11.84 -2.09 -25.46
CA ASP A 63 10.80 -3.08 -25.76
C ASP A 63 10.13 -3.56 -24.46
N PRO A 64 8.78 -3.67 -24.42
CA PRO A 64 8.05 -4.11 -23.21
C PRO A 64 8.45 -5.50 -22.72
N SER A 65 8.95 -6.38 -23.57
CA SER A 65 9.40 -7.72 -23.18
C SER A 65 10.62 -7.72 -22.27
N LEU A 66 11.45 -6.67 -22.35
CA LEU A 66 12.65 -6.52 -21.49
C LEU A 66 12.31 -6.37 -20.01
N GLY A 67 11.08 -5.94 -19.68
CA GLY A 67 10.61 -5.82 -18.32
C GLY A 67 9.86 -7.05 -17.78
N GLN A 68 9.81 -8.15 -18.53
CA GLN A 68 8.97 -9.31 -18.18
C GLN A 68 9.74 -10.58 -17.81
N ALA A 69 11.04 -10.62 -18.03
CA ALA A 69 11.86 -11.77 -17.71
C ALA A 69 12.52 -11.60 -16.33
N PRO A 70 12.24 -12.47 -15.35
CA PRO A 70 12.97 -12.44 -14.09
C PRO A 70 14.45 -12.73 -14.35
N ALA A 71 15.31 -11.86 -13.82
CA ALA A 71 16.75 -12.05 -13.86
C ALA A 71 17.30 -11.90 -12.44
N GLY A 72 17.63 -12.97 -11.83
CA GLY A 72 18.20 -13.03 -10.49
C GLY A 72 17.68 -14.23 -9.70
N ASP A 73 18.39 -14.54 -8.65
CA ASP A 73 17.98 -15.55 -7.68
C ASP A 73 17.05 -14.96 -6.59
N GLU A 74 16.59 -15.82 -5.71
CA GLU A 74 15.71 -15.43 -4.61
C GLU A 74 16.35 -14.40 -3.68
N ALA A 75 17.68 -14.46 -3.48
CA ALA A 75 18.40 -13.53 -2.62
C ALA A 75 18.40 -12.11 -3.22
N ALA A 76 18.61 -12.00 -4.53
CA ALA A 76 18.52 -10.73 -5.26
C ALA A 76 17.10 -10.16 -5.23
N ALA A 77 16.08 -11.02 -5.37
CA ALA A 77 14.68 -10.63 -5.25
C ALA A 77 14.35 -10.11 -3.84
N TYR A 78 14.77 -10.83 -2.79
CA TYR A 78 14.53 -10.42 -1.41
C TYR A 78 15.23 -9.08 -1.08
N ALA A 79 16.41 -8.81 -1.64
CA ALA A 79 17.11 -7.54 -1.44
C ALA A 79 16.31 -6.32 -1.94
N ASN A 80 15.39 -6.51 -2.89
CA ASN A 80 14.51 -5.46 -3.39
C ASN A 80 13.16 -5.39 -2.65
N PHE A 81 12.91 -6.32 -1.71
CA PHE A 81 11.65 -6.39 -1.00
C PHE A 81 11.62 -5.49 0.23
N ALA A 82 10.53 -4.78 0.42
CA ALA A 82 10.28 -4.00 1.61
C ALA A 82 8.80 -4.11 2.03
N VAL A 83 8.54 -3.98 3.31
CA VAL A 83 7.19 -3.90 3.88
C VAL A 83 6.95 -2.50 4.41
N LEU A 84 5.81 -1.93 4.06
CA LEU A 84 5.34 -0.65 4.58
C LEU A 84 4.25 -0.93 5.61
N SER A 85 4.51 -0.68 6.89
CA SER A 85 3.47 -0.69 7.93
C SER A 85 3.00 0.73 8.20
N SER A 86 1.68 0.94 8.28
CA SER A 86 1.10 2.27 8.41
C SER A 86 0.31 2.39 9.70
N GLY A 87 0.67 3.36 10.54
CA GLY A 87 -0.14 3.83 11.65
C GLY A 87 -1.17 4.83 11.15
N ILE A 88 -2.45 4.41 11.08
CA ILE A 88 -3.53 5.25 10.57
C ILE A 88 -4.08 6.13 11.68
N THR A 89 -4.25 7.43 11.40
CA THR A 89 -4.78 8.42 12.34
C THR A 89 -6.03 9.12 11.84
N PHE A 90 -6.35 8.99 10.56
CA PHE A 90 -7.56 9.55 9.97
C PHE A 90 -8.09 8.63 8.88
N ILE A 91 -9.41 8.45 8.86
CA ILE A 91 -10.12 7.70 7.81
C ILE A 91 -11.28 8.56 7.31
N ASP A 92 -11.39 8.68 5.99
CA ASP A 92 -12.52 9.29 5.30
C ASP A 92 -13.22 8.21 4.47
N TRP A 93 -14.42 7.86 4.87
CA TRP A 93 -15.26 6.85 4.24
C TRP A 93 -16.37 7.53 3.44
N LEU A 94 -16.51 7.17 2.17
CA LEU A 94 -17.55 7.67 1.29
C LEU A 94 -18.23 6.49 0.60
N GLN A 95 -19.54 6.42 0.69
CA GLN A 95 -20.36 5.49 -0.11
C GLN A 95 -21.20 6.29 -1.11
N LEU A 96 -21.04 5.94 -2.39
CA LEU A 96 -21.85 6.49 -3.47
C LEU A 96 -23.14 5.66 -3.58
N GLY A 97 -24.27 6.26 -3.26
CA GLY A 97 -25.60 5.67 -3.47
C GLY A 97 -26.24 6.24 -4.73
N ASP A 98 -27.27 5.58 -5.25
CA ASP A 98 -27.97 6.02 -6.45
C ASP A 98 -28.85 7.24 -6.17
N GLU A 99 -29.41 7.35 -4.95
CA GLU A 99 -30.18 8.50 -4.49
C GLU A 99 -29.42 9.39 -3.52
N TRP A 100 -28.65 8.79 -2.61
CA TRP A 100 -27.97 9.47 -1.51
C TRP A 100 -26.54 8.98 -1.34
N HIS A 101 -25.62 9.91 -1.23
CA HIS A 101 -24.25 9.62 -0.81
C HIS A 101 -24.16 9.69 0.71
N ARG A 102 -23.31 8.87 1.32
CA ARG A 102 -23.02 8.89 2.75
C ARG A 102 -21.54 9.04 2.97
N ARG A 103 -21.14 9.96 3.84
CA ARG A 103 -19.74 10.20 4.16
C ARG A 103 -19.54 10.29 5.66
N ALA A 104 -18.53 9.59 6.17
CA ALA A 104 -18.13 9.62 7.56
C ALA A 104 -16.63 9.82 7.69
N GLN A 105 -16.23 10.52 8.73
CA GLN A 105 -14.83 10.72 9.07
C GLN A 105 -14.53 10.14 10.45
N PHE A 106 -13.35 9.55 10.58
CA PHE A 106 -12.84 8.97 11.80
C PHE A 106 -11.47 9.57 12.07
N THR A 107 -11.28 10.11 13.28
CA THR A 107 -10.02 10.73 13.70
C THR A 107 -9.52 10.05 14.96
N TRP A 108 -8.28 9.56 14.95
CA TRP A 108 -7.62 9.00 16.12
C TRP A 108 -7.23 10.11 17.09
N THR A 109 -7.64 10.01 18.36
CA THR A 109 -7.40 11.02 19.39
C THR A 109 -6.24 10.68 20.34
N GLY A 110 -5.51 9.61 20.06
CA GLY A 110 -4.44 9.11 20.92
C GLY A 110 -4.85 7.94 21.84
N GLY A 111 -6.14 7.64 21.95
CA GLY A 111 -6.67 6.55 22.77
C GLY A 111 -7.98 5.97 22.24
N ASP A 112 -8.70 6.73 21.42
CA ASP A 112 -9.98 6.32 20.85
C ASP A 112 -10.22 6.95 19.48
N TRP A 113 -11.19 6.44 18.72
CA TRP A 113 -11.64 6.96 17.44
C TRP A 113 -12.86 7.85 17.59
N ARG A 114 -12.67 9.16 17.36
CA ARG A 114 -13.80 10.07 17.18
C ARG A 114 -14.36 9.91 15.77
N ARG A 115 -15.66 9.78 15.67
CA ARG A 115 -16.40 9.59 14.41
C ARG A 115 -17.47 10.66 14.22
N ALA A 116 -17.68 11.07 12.98
CA ALA A 116 -18.72 12.02 12.61
C ALA A 116 -19.25 11.74 11.20
N TRP A 117 -20.54 11.92 11.01
CA TRP A 117 -21.11 12.07 9.68
C TRP A 117 -20.75 13.46 9.14
N VAL A 118 -20.39 13.52 7.86
CA VAL A 118 -20.09 14.80 7.18
C VAL A 118 -20.83 14.85 5.86
N ALA A 119 -21.07 16.04 5.34
CA ALA A 119 -21.64 16.18 4.01
C ALA A 119 -20.74 15.54 2.96
N PRO A 120 -21.28 14.78 2.02
CA PRO A 120 -20.53 14.10 0.96
C PRO A 120 -19.96 15.09 -0.07
#